data_02f73b9de44015a7973ec301514f492c
#
_entry.id   02f73b9de44015a7973ec301514f492c
#
_cell.length_a   1.000
_cell.length_b   1.000
_cell.length_c   1.000
_cell.angle_alpha   90.00
_cell.angle_beta   90.00
_cell.angle_gamma   90.00
#
_symmetry.space_group_name_H-M   'P 1'
#
loop_
_entity.id
_entity.type
_entity.pdbx_description
1 polymer ?
#
loop_
_entity_poly.entity_id
_entity_poly.type
_entity_poly.pdbx_seq_one_letter_code
_entity_poly.pdbx_strand_id
1 'polypeptide(L)'
;EFPLKSPLLKTPKAEISRKVAEVADILQISHKLDNKATALSGGEMQRVSIGRALVRNPAVYLMDEPLSSLDAKLRADLRVELKSIQANSGATLLYVTHDQIEAMTMATHVGVLDKGRLVQFGPPREIYEHPVSIYAASRLGQPRINILPADLFGRAPDNATHIGLRPEQIKQGEGEDAFVKRVEHLGDQTRLHLQFKNHDLITVTEAHTPL
;
A
#
# COMPACT_ATOMS: atom_id res chain seq x y z
N GLU A 1 -16.20 -23.72 0.55
CA GLU A 1 -17.66 -24.00 0.49
C GLU A 1 -18.40 -23.76 1.84
N PHE A 2 -17.75 -23.97 2.99
CA PHE A 2 -18.39 -23.94 4.32
C PHE A 2 -19.29 -22.72 4.57
N PRO A 3 -18.87 -21.45 4.26
CA PRO A 3 -19.73 -20.30 4.49
C PRO A 3 -21.05 -20.33 3.71
N LEU A 4 -21.06 -20.92 2.51
CA LEU A 4 -22.24 -21.00 1.64
C LEU A 4 -23.17 -22.17 1.98
N LYS A 5 -22.66 -23.17 2.73
CA LYS A 5 -23.44 -24.32 3.18
C LYS A 5 -24.30 -24.03 4.42
N SER A 6 -24.31 -22.77 4.90
CA SER A 6 -25.15 -22.39 6.04
C SER A 6 -26.62 -22.68 5.75
N PRO A 7 -27.34 -23.33 6.66
CA PRO A 7 -28.79 -23.60 6.53
C PRO A 7 -29.60 -22.31 6.30
N LEU A 8 -29.13 -21.18 6.78
CA LEU A 8 -29.78 -19.88 6.62
C LEU A 8 -29.74 -19.35 5.19
N LEU A 9 -28.68 -19.68 4.41
CA LEU A 9 -28.48 -19.16 3.05
C LEU A 9 -29.21 -19.99 2.00
N LYS A 10 -29.50 -21.27 2.26
CA LYS A 10 -30.17 -22.21 1.35
C LYS A 10 -29.62 -22.19 -0.09
N THR A 11 -28.32 -21.98 -0.23
CA THR A 11 -27.68 -21.84 -1.56
C THR A 11 -27.65 -23.18 -2.29
N PRO A 12 -28.12 -23.29 -3.54
CA PRO A 12 -28.06 -24.51 -4.32
C PRO A 12 -26.62 -25.02 -4.50
N LYS A 13 -26.42 -26.35 -4.50
CA LYS A 13 -25.07 -26.96 -4.63
C LYS A 13 -24.33 -26.51 -5.90
N ALA A 14 -25.04 -26.42 -7.03
CA ALA A 14 -24.46 -25.95 -8.29
C ALA A 14 -23.95 -24.50 -8.20
N GLU A 15 -24.70 -23.63 -7.52
CA GLU A 15 -24.28 -22.24 -7.29
C GLU A 15 -23.08 -22.14 -6.33
N ILE A 16 -23.04 -22.97 -5.30
CA ILE A 16 -21.87 -23.07 -4.40
C ILE A 16 -20.63 -23.44 -5.20
N SER A 17 -20.71 -24.49 -6.03
CA SER A 17 -19.58 -24.94 -6.84
C SER A 17 -19.10 -23.86 -7.82
N ARG A 18 -20.02 -23.14 -8.48
CA ARG A 18 -19.69 -22.04 -9.40
C ARG A 18 -18.98 -20.91 -8.65
N LYS A 19 -19.53 -20.40 -7.55
CA LYS A 19 -18.92 -19.31 -6.76
C LYS A 19 -17.54 -19.68 -6.23
N VAL A 20 -17.37 -20.92 -5.76
CA VAL A 20 -16.07 -21.40 -5.26
C VAL A 20 -15.05 -21.47 -6.40
N ALA A 21 -15.44 -21.96 -7.58
CA ALA A 21 -14.56 -22.03 -8.73
C ALA A 21 -14.11 -20.61 -9.20
N GLU A 22 -15.06 -19.69 -9.34
CA GLU A 22 -14.79 -18.30 -9.72
C GLU A 22 -13.79 -17.62 -8.77
N VAL A 23 -14.03 -17.72 -7.47
CA VAL A 23 -13.14 -17.11 -6.45
C VAL A 23 -11.79 -17.82 -6.39
N ALA A 24 -11.75 -19.14 -6.56
CA ALA A 24 -10.49 -19.89 -6.58
C ALA A 24 -9.63 -19.52 -7.79
N ASP A 25 -10.24 -19.24 -8.93
CA ASP A 25 -9.56 -18.81 -10.15
C ASP A 25 -8.96 -17.41 -9.98
N ILE A 26 -9.75 -16.45 -9.50
CA ILE A 26 -9.27 -15.10 -9.15
C ILE A 26 -8.04 -15.17 -8.23
N LEU A 27 -8.08 -16.04 -7.23
CA LEU A 27 -7.01 -16.19 -6.24
C LEU A 27 -5.88 -17.12 -6.71
N GLN A 28 -5.95 -17.65 -7.93
CA GLN A 28 -4.95 -18.57 -8.52
C GLN A 28 -4.69 -19.80 -7.64
N ILE A 29 -5.77 -20.38 -7.04
CA ILE A 29 -5.71 -21.59 -6.19
C ILE A 29 -6.64 -22.70 -6.63
N SER A 30 -7.17 -22.65 -7.87
CA SER A 30 -8.09 -23.66 -8.41
C SER A 30 -7.51 -25.07 -8.34
N HIS A 31 -6.20 -25.21 -8.58
CA HIS A 31 -5.45 -26.47 -8.51
C HIS A 31 -5.26 -27.02 -7.10
N LYS A 32 -5.65 -26.28 -6.07
CA LYS A 32 -5.52 -26.65 -4.65
C LYS A 32 -6.87 -26.98 -3.98
N LEU A 33 -7.97 -26.91 -4.70
CA LEU A 33 -9.32 -27.06 -4.12
C LEU A 33 -9.53 -28.41 -3.42
N ASP A 34 -8.86 -29.47 -3.90
CA ASP A 34 -8.97 -30.83 -3.34
C ASP A 34 -7.89 -31.12 -2.30
N ASN A 35 -6.97 -30.19 -2.05
CA ASN A 35 -5.90 -30.39 -1.07
C ASN A 35 -6.41 -30.21 0.36
N LYS A 36 -5.82 -30.97 1.29
CA LYS A 36 -6.03 -30.73 2.72
C LYS A 36 -5.37 -29.39 3.12
N ALA A 37 -6.01 -28.67 4.04
CA ALA A 37 -5.49 -27.38 4.52
C ALA A 37 -4.06 -27.50 5.10
N THR A 38 -3.72 -28.62 5.70
CA THR A 38 -2.36 -28.92 6.24
C THR A 38 -1.27 -29.08 5.17
N ALA A 39 -1.66 -29.22 3.90
CA ALA A 39 -0.75 -29.33 2.76
C ALA A 39 -0.56 -28.02 1.99
N LEU A 40 -1.11 -26.91 2.51
CA LEU A 40 -1.01 -25.59 1.90
C LEU A 40 0.16 -24.80 2.50
N SER A 41 0.87 -24.06 1.66
CA SER A 41 1.83 -23.05 2.10
C SER A 41 1.15 -21.87 2.82
N GLY A 42 1.93 -21.04 3.52
CA GLY A 42 1.39 -19.83 4.19
C GLY A 42 0.63 -18.90 3.25
N GLY A 43 1.20 -18.63 2.06
CA GLY A 43 0.54 -17.80 1.05
C GLY A 43 -0.72 -18.43 0.45
N GLU A 44 -0.74 -19.76 0.24
CA GLU A 44 -1.95 -20.48 -0.20
C GLU A 44 -3.04 -20.43 0.88
N MET A 45 -2.67 -20.60 2.15
CA MET A 45 -3.59 -20.51 3.28
C MET A 45 -4.19 -19.10 3.38
N GLN A 46 -3.39 -18.06 3.17
CA GLN A 46 -3.87 -16.67 3.17
C GLN A 46 -4.86 -16.43 2.02
N ARG A 47 -4.57 -16.90 0.81
CA ARG A 47 -5.50 -16.85 -0.33
C ARG A 47 -6.82 -17.58 -0.05
N VAL A 48 -6.76 -18.73 0.59
CA VAL A 48 -7.98 -19.45 1.03
C VAL A 48 -8.76 -18.60 2.02
N SER A 49 -8.09 -17.90 2.94
CA SER A 49 -8.75 -17.00 3.90
C SER A 49 -9.47 -15.85 3.21
N ILE A 50 -8.80 -15.19 2.24
CA ILE A 50 -9.41 -14.15 1.40
C ILE A 50 -10.62 -14.73 0.64
N GLY A 51 -10.46 -15.90 0.01
CA GLY A 51 -11.55 -16.56 -0.73
C GLY A 51 -12.77 -16.87 0.13
N ARG A 52 -12.57 -17.24 1.37
CA ARG A 52 -13.67 -17.46 2.32
C ARG A 52 -14.46 -16.18 2.61
N ALA A 53 -13.83 -15.02 2.58
CA ALA A 53 -14.53 -13.75 2.70
C ALA A 53 -15.27 -13.41 1.39
N LEU A 54 -14.59 -13.54 0.24
CA LEU A 54 -15.13 -13.16 -1.06
C LEU A 54 -16.35 -13.95 -1.50
N VAL A 55 -16.37 -15.28 -1.27
CA VAL A 55 -17.52 -16.12 -1.68
C VAL A 55 -18.85 -15.74 -1.00
N ARG A 56 -18.78 -15.00 0.12
CA ARG A 56 -19.97 -14.57 0.88
C ARG A 56 -20.65 -13.35 0.28
N ASN A 57 -19.91 -12.58 -0.51
CA ASN A 57 -20.34 -11.30 -1.09
C ASN A 57 -21.06 -10.40 -0.06
N PRO A 58 -20.42 -10.03 1.07
CA PRO A 58 -21.02 -9.21 2.11
C PRO A 58 -21.07 -7.74 1.69
N ALA A 59 -21.91 -6.94 2.37
CA ALA A 59 -21.92 -5.48 2.21
C ALA A 59 -20.63 -4.79 2.70
N VAL A 60 -19.94 -5.42 3.67
CA VAL A 60 -18.68 -4.92 4.25
C VAL A 60 -17.66 -6.06 4.36
N TYR A 61 -16.48 -5.84 3.80
CA TYR A 61 -15.30 -6.69 4.01
C TYR A 61 -14.39 -6.07 5.06
N LEU A 62 -13.94 -6.88 6.02
CA LEU A 62 -12.93 -6.53 7.01
C LEU A 62 -11.68 -7.35 6.71
N MET A 63 -10.59 -6.70 6.30
CA MET A 63 -9.35 -7.35 5.90
C MET A 63 -8.18 -6.75 6.68
N ASP A 64 -7.48 -7.62 7.41
CA ASP A 64 -6.30 -7.25 8.18
C ASP A 64 -5.07 -7.87 7.52
N GLU A 65 -4.22 -7.04 6.93
CA GLU A 65 -3.00 -7.40 6.20
C GLU A 65 -3.18 -8.59 5.22
N PRO A 66 -4.20 -8.60 4.34
CA PRO A 66 -4.57 -9.80 3.61
C PRO A 66 -3.53 -10.24 2.55
N LEU A 67 -2.62 -9.37 2.14
CA LEU A 67 -1.62 -9.67 1.11
C LEU A 67 -0.18 -9.75 1.65
N SER A 68 0.04 -9.64 2.97
CA SER A 68 1.37 -9.51 3.59
C SER A 68 2.29 -10.70 3.36
N SER A 69 1.77 -11.94 3.31
CA SER A 69 2.58 -13.16 3.13
C SER A 69 2.73 -13.61 1.67
N LEU A 70 2.34 -12.77 0.71
CA LEU A 70 2.41 -13.09 -0.71
C LEU A 70 3.68 -12.51 -1.36
N ASP A 71 4.17 -13.18 -2.40
CA ASP A 71 5.23 -12.63 -3.24
C ASP A 71 4.80 -11.35 -3.98
N ALA A 72 5.76 -10.57 -4.46
CA ALA A 72 5.51 -9.24 -5.02
C ALA A 72 4.60 -9.27 -6.27
N LYS A 73 4.77 -10.27 -7.15
CA LYS A 73 3.98 -10.40 -8.37
C LYS A 73 2.51 -10.71 -8.03
N LEU A 74 2.30 -11.75 -7.24
CA LEU A 74 0.96 -12.18 -6.85
C LEU A 74 0.24 -11.11 -6.02
N ARG A 75 0.97 -10.37 -5.16
CA ARG A 75 0.43 -9.23 -4.42
C ARG A 75 -0.06 -8.14 -5.36
N ALA A 76 0.71 -7.83 -6.42
CA ALA A 76 0.32 -6.83 -7.41
C ALA A 76 -0.95 -7.26 -8.17
N ASP A 77 -1.03 -8.51 -8.61
CA ASP A 77 -2.19 -9.07 -9.32
C ASP A 77 -3.44 -9.03 -8.43
N LEU A 78 -3.34 -9.51 -7.19
CA LEU A 78 -4.47 -9.56 -6.26
C LEU A 78 -4.95 -8.18 -5.81
N ARG A 79 -4.08 -7.16 -5.76
CA ARG A 79 -4.54 -5.77 -5.52
C ARG A 79 -5.51 -5.31 -6.59
N VAL A 80 -5.18 -5.56 -7.86
CA VAL A 80 -6.04 -5.19 -8.99
C VAL A 80 -7.38 -5.93 -8.89
N GLU A 81 -7.34 -7.24 -8.63
CA GLU A 81 -8.53 -8.06 -8.51
C GLU A 81 -9.44 -7.64 -7.34
N LEU A 82 -8.87 -7.42 -6.15
CA LEU A 82 -9.65 -6.97 -4.98
C LEU A 82 -10.31 -5.61 -5.22
N LYS A 83 -9.61 -4.69 -5.89
CA LYS A 83 -10.18 -3.40 -6.28
C LYS A 83 -11.32 -3.55 -7.28
N SER A 84 -11.17 -4.44 -8.27
CA SER A 84 -12.21 -4.75 -9.24
C SER A 84 -13.43 -5.38 -8.57
N ILE A 85 -13.24 -6.34 -7.67
CA ILE A 85 -14.32 -6.97 -6.91
C ILE A 85 -15.08 -5.92 -6.08
N GLN A 86 -14.36 -5.04 -5.40
CA GLN A 86 -14.96 -3.96 -4.60
C GLN A 86 -15.80 -3.03 -5.48
N ALA A 87 -15.25 -2.59 -6.64
CA ALA A 87 -15.95 -1.71 -7.56
C ALA A 87 -17.22 -2.38 -8.14
N ASN A 88 -17.14 -3.65 -8.52
CA ASN A 88 -18.25 -4.38 -9.12
C ASN A 88 -19.35 -4.76 -8.12
N SER A 89 -18.96 -5.07 -6.87
CA SER A 89 -19.94 -5.43 -5.83
C SER A 89 -20.58 -4.24 -5.13
N GLY A 90 -19.98 -3.04 -5.24
CA GLY A 90 -20.38 -1.87 -4.47
C GLY A 90 -20.16 -2.01 -2.96
N ALA A 91 -19.46 -3.06 -2.51
CA ALA A 91 -19.22 -3.33 -1.11
C ALA A 91 -18.22 -2.34 -0.49
N THR A 92 -18.39 -2.08 0.80
CA THR A 92 -17.39 -1.33 1.56
C THR A 92 -16.25 -2.25 1.97
N LEU A 93 -15.01 -1.83 1.74
CA LEU A 93 -13.81 -2.56 2.14
C LEU A 93 -13.06 -1.77 3.22
N LEU A 94 -13.05 -2.27 4.45
CA LEU A 94 -12.15 -1.81 5.49
C LEU A 94 -10.89 -2.67 5.45
N TYR A 95 -9.77 -2.04 5.07
CA TYR A 95 -8.53 -2.70 4.76
C TYR A 95 -7.40 -2.16 5.63
N VAL A 96 -6.79 -3.00 6.44
CA VAL A 96 -5.62 -2.65 7.25
C VAL A 96 -4.37 -3.15 6.54
N THR A 97 -3.39 -2.28 6.36
CA THR A 97 -2.10 -2.62 5.75
C THR A 97 -0.99 -1.72 6.27
N HIS A 98 0.22 -2.23 6.26
CA HIS A 98 1.45 -1.45 6.42
C HIS A 98 2.14 -1.15 5.08
N ASP A 99 1.62 -1.69 3.96
CA ASP A 99 2.12 -1.43 2.62
C ASP A 99 1.54 -0.12 2.07
N GLN A 100 2.42 0.86 1.84
CA GLN A 100 2.04 2.18 1.34
C GLN A 100 1.46 2.12 -0.07
N ILE A 101 1.94 1.18 -0.92
CA ILE A 101 1.44 1.04 -2.29
C ILE A 101 0.00 0.54 -2.26
N GLU A 102 -0.32 -0.41 -1.36
CA GLU A 102 -1.69 -0.86 -1.15
C GLU A 102 -2.59 0.31 -0.72
N ALA A 103 -2.18 1.06 0.31
CA ALA A 103 -2.95 2.20 0.80
C ALA A 103 -3.18 3.26 -0.29
N MET A 104 -2.14 3.62 -1.07
CA MET A 104 -2.22 4.66 -2.09
C MET A 104 -3.02 4.24 -3.33
N THR A 105 -3.00 2.95 -3.70
CA THR A 105 -3.59 2.47 -4.96
C THR A 105 -4.99 1.91 -4.81
N MET A 106 -5.32 1.32 -3.67
CA MET A 106 -6.61 0.65 -3.45
C MET A 106 -7.64 1.54 -2.77
N ALA A 107 -7.21 2.36 -1.82
CA ALA A 107 -8.13 3.09 -0.97
C ALA A 107 -8.75 4.32 -1.66
N THR A 108 -10.02 4.58 -1.37
CA THR A 108 -10.67 5.87 -1.63
C THR A 108 -10.35 6.87 -0.52
N HIS A 109 -10.19 6.39 0.72
CA HIS A 109 -9.77 7.14 1.89
C HIS A 109 -8.78 6.32 2.70
N VAL A 110 -7.77 6.98 3.24
CA VAL A 110 -6.75 6.40 4.11
C VAL A 110 -6.87 6.99 5.50
N GLY A 111 -6.82 6.15 6.52
CA GLY A 111 -6.67 6.55 7.91
C GLY A 111 -5.25 6.28 8.40
N VAL A 112 -4.53 7.31 8.82
CA VAL A 112 -3.22 7.18 9.45
C VAL A 112 -3.39 7.01 10.95
N LEU A 113 -2.95 5.86 11.47
CA LEU A 113 -3.05 5.53 12.91
C LEU A 113 -1.71 5.69 13.60
N ASP A 114 -1.72 6.30 14.78
CA ASP A 114 -0.59 6.34 15.71
C ASP A 114 -1.06 5.97 17.12
N LYS A 115 -0.46 4.93 17.70
CA LYS A 115 -0.75 4.47 19.08
C LYS A 115 -2.25 4.34 19.36
N GLY A 116 -2.99 3.76 18.42
CA GLY A 116 -4.44 3.54 18.52
C GLY A 116 -5.31 4.79 18.29
N ARG A 117 -4.73 5.92 17.89
CA ARG A 117 -5.46 7.14 17.55
C ARG A 117 -5.41 7.42 16.05
N LEU A 118 -6.52 7.85 15.49
CA LEU A 118 -6.61 8.32 14.12
C LEU A 118 -5.99 9.73 14.04
N VAL A 119 -4.82 9.83 13.38
CA VAL A 119 -4.05 11.09 13.27
C VAL A 119 -4.55 11.93 12.09
N GLN A 120 -4.83 11.27 10.97
CA GLN A 120 -5.34 11.92 9.76
C GLN A 120 -6.22 10.93 8.99
N PHE A 121 -7.26 11.46 8.33
CA PHE A 121 -8.15 10.70 7.47
C PHE A 121 -8.51 11.54 6.25
N GLY A 122 -8.43 10.96 5.06
CA GLY A 122 -8.76 11.63 3.81
C GLY A 122 -8.36 10.82 2.58
N PRO A 123 -8.57 11.37 1.37
CA PRO A 123 -8.06 10.79 0.15
C PRO A 123 -6.55 10.59 0.21
N PRO A 124 -6.01 9.49 -0.37
CA PRO A 124 -4.56 9.20 -0.31
C PRO A 124 -3.68 10.36 -0.77
N ARG A 125 -4.07 11.03 -1.86
CA ARG A 125 -3.35 12.17 -2.41
C ARG A 125 -3.29 13.35 -1.44
N GLU A 126 -4.39 13.67 -0.77
CA GLU A 126 -4.46 14.75 0.21
C GLU A 126 -3.52 14.51 1.39
N ILE A 127 -3.50 13.26 1.91
CA ILE A 127 -2.60 12.90 3.03
C ILE A 127 -1.13 12.98 2.58
N TYR A 128 -0.85 12.64 1.32
CA TYR A 128 0.50 12.70 0.77
C TYR A 128 0.98 14.15 0.57
N GLU A 129 0.13 15.00 -0.02
CA GLU A 129 0.46 16.40 -0.36
C GLU A 129 0.35 17.34 0.86
N HIS A 130 -0.63 17.10 1.75
CA HIS A 130 -0.98 17.96 2.89
C HIS A 130 -1.02 17.18 4.22
N PRO A 131 0.09 16.58 4.66
CA PRO A 131 0.13 15.86 5.92
C PRO A 131 -0.01 16.82 7.11
N VAL A 132 -0.86 16.47 8.09
CA VAL A 132 -1.11 17.30 9.28
C VAL A 132 0.03 17.26 10.32
N SER A 133 1.01 16.38 10.15
CA SER A 133 2.15 16.22 11.06
C SER A 133 3.33 15.53 10.38
N ILE A 134 4.52 15.67 10.98
CA ILE A 134 5.72 14.93 10.56
C ILE A 134 5.47 13.41 10.56
N TYR A 135 4.71 12.93 11.56
CA TYR A 135 4.34 11.52 11.63
C TYR A 135 3.53 11.08 10.39
N ALA A 136 2.45 11.79 10.06
CA ALA A 136 1.63 11.49 8.89
C ALA A 136 2.46 11.59 7.59
N ALA A 137 3.28 12.64 7.44
CA ALA A 137 4.16 12.83 6.31
C ALA A 137 5.12 11.64 6.07
N SER A 138 5.65 11.05 7.16
CA SER A 138 6.61 9.95 7.12
C SER A 138 5.98 8.57 6.86
N ARG A 139 4.63 8.46 6.89
CA ARG A 139 3.92 7.19 6.67
C ARG A 139 3.65 6.89 5.22
N LEU A 140 3.60 7.90 4.36
CA LEU A 140 3.35 7.75 2.93
C LEU A 140 4.53 8.28 2.12
N GLY A 141 4.92 7.52 1.10
CA GLY A 141 6.01 7.82 0.17
C GLY A 141 7.23 6.90 0.34
N GLN A 142 7.75 6.41 -0.79
CA GLN A 142 9.00 5.63 -0.88
C GLN A 142 9.89 6.20 -1.99
N PRO A 143 11.06 6.76 -1.63
CA PRO A 143 11.61 6.93 -0.27
C PRO A 143 10.77 7.84 0.63
N ARG A 144 11.05 7.80 1.93
CA ARG A 144 10.35 8.67 2.90
C ARG A 144 10.67 10.15 2.61
N ILE A 145 9.76 11.02 3.02
CA ILE A 145 9.96 12.46 3.01
C ILE A 145 11.20 12.86 3.81
N ASN A 146 12.00 13.77 3.29
CA ASN A 146 13.11 14.39 4.01
C ASN A 146 12.56 15.44 4.97
N ILE A 147 12.90 15.36 6.25
CA ILE A 147 12.51 16.35 7.26
C ILE A 147 13.75 17.09 7.70
N LEU A 148 13.77 18.39 7.47
CA LEU A 148 14.90 19.26 7.75
C LEU A 148 14.49 20.39 8.68
N PRO A 149 15.41 20.89 9.53
CA PRO A 149 15.21 22.13 10.28
C PRO A 149 14.89 23.30 9.36
N ALA A 150 13.93 24.12 9.73
CA ALA A 150 13.47 25.23 8.90
C ALA A 150 14.51 26.37 8.77
N ASP A 151 15.37 26.52 9.78
CA ASP A 151 16.47 27.50 9.81
C ASP A 151 17.56 27.27 8.75
N LEU A 152 17.62 26.09 8.16
CA LEU A 152 18.49 25.80 7.01
C LEU A 152 18.09 26.57 5.75
N PHE A 153 16.85 27.02 5.66
CA PHE A 153 16.27 27.68 4.51
C PHE A 153 15.93 29.13 4.87
N GLY A 154 16.57 30.09 4.22
CA GLY A 154 16.40 31.53 4.50
C GLY A 154 14.99 32.09 4.26
N ARG A 155 14.01 31.28 3.82
CA ARG A 155 12.62 31.65 3.54
C ARG A 155 11.65 30.57 4.03
N ALA A 156 11.81 30.14 5.29
CA ALA A 156 10.82 29.27 5.92
C ALA A 156 9.55 30.08 6.28
N PRO A 157 8.35 29.47 6.24
CA PRO A 157 7.14 30.10 6.78
C PRO A 157 7.35 30.47 8.25
N ASP A 158 6.73 31.58 8.69
CA ASP A 158 6.77 32.03 10.07
C ASP A 158 6.32 30.90 11.02
N ASN A 159 7.11 30.67 12.08
CA ASN A 159 6.90 29.61 13.08
C ASN A 159 7.08 28.16 12.59
N ALA A 160 7.53 27.91 11.37
CA ALA A 160 7.89 26.56 10.94
C ALA A 160 9.17 26.11 11.68
N THR A 161 9.12 24.97 12.35
CA THR A 161 10.31 24.35 12.96
C THR A 161 11.03 23.41 12.01
N HIS A 162 10.29 22.82 11.08
CA HIS A 162 10.81 21.88 10.10
C HIS A 162 10.17 22.10 8.72
N ILE A 163 10.90 21.71 7.68
CA ILE A 163 10.43 21.64 6.30
C ILE A 163 10.49 20.19 5.84
N GLY A 164 9.40 19.71 5.22
CA GLY A 164 9.33 18.41 4.58
C GLY A 164 9.55 18.54 3.07
N LEU A 165 10.53 17.81 2.53
CA LEU A 165 10.79 17.74 1.10
C LEU A 165 10.60 16.31 0.61
N ARG A 166 9.66 16.10 -0.31
CA ARG A 166 9.51 14.80 -0.96
C ARG A 166 10.73 14.52 -1.85
N PRO A 167 11.22 13.27 -1.94
CA PRO A 167 12.38 12.93 -2.76
C PRO A 167 12.29 13.42 -4.21
N GLU A 168 11.13 13.35 -4.82
CA GLU A 168 10.85 13.79 -6.19
C GLU A 168 10.80 15.32 -6.37
N GLN A 169 10.72 16.07 -5.28
CA GLN A 169 10.74 17.54 -5.29
C GLN A 169 12.17 18.11 -5.31
N ILE A 170 13.15 17.30 -4.91
CA ILE A 170 14.58 17.70 -4.91
C ILE A 170 15.13 17.39 -6.29
N LYS A 171 15.44 18.43 -7.04
CA LYS A 171 15.94 18.33 -8.41
C LYS A 171 17.40 18.79 -8.48
N GLN A 172 18.16 18.17 -9.40
CA GLN A 172 19.47 18.65 -9.80
C GLN A 172 19.33 19.93 -10.62
N GLY A 173 20.17 20.93 -10.36
CA GLY A 173 20.13 22.20 -11.09
C GLY A 173 20.81 23.33 -10.32
N GLU A 174 20.42 24.57 -10.59
CA GLU A 174 20.87 25.75 -9.85
C GLU A 174 20.22 25.76 -8.44
N GLY A 175 21.03 25.93 -7.42
CA GLY A 175 20.57 25.95 -6.03
C GLY A 175 21.71 25.83 -5.02
N GLU A 176 21.41 25.20 -3.89
CA GLU A 176 22.41 24.94 -2.86
C GLU A 176 23.15 23.63 -3.13
N ASP A 177 24.45 23.62 -2.87
CA ASP A 177 25.31 22.45 -3.07
C ASP A 177 24.99 21.33 -2.05
N ALA A 178 24.92 20.10 -2.55
CA ALA A 178 24.80 18.90 -1.74
C ALA A 178 25.82 17.85 -2.20
N PHE A 179 26.42 17.14 -1.26
CA PHE A 179 27.39 16.10 -1.56
C PHE A 179 26.70 14.75 -1.77
N VAL A 180 26.98 14.06 -2.89
CA VAL A 180 26.46 12.71 -3.17
C VAL A 180 27.27 11.67 -2.38
N LYS A 181 26.62 11.04 -1.39
CA LYS A 181 27.23 9.98 -0.56
C LYS A 181 27.12 8.59 -1.21
N ARG A 182 25.99 8.33 -1.85
CA ARG A 182 25.71 7.03 -2.47
C ARG A 182 24.67 7.14 -3.57
N VAL A 183 24.86 6.33 -4.60
CA VAL A 183 23.95 6.18 -5.74
C VAL A 183 23.39 4.76 -5.75
N GLU A 184 22.08 4.62 -5.92
CA GLU A 184 21.39 3.33 -6.07
C GLU A 184 20.62 3.34 -7.40
N HIS A 185 21.04 2.49 -8.34
CA HIS A 185 20.31 2.28 -9.60
C HIS A 185 19.24 1.22 -9.41
N LEU A 186 17.98 1.58 -9.55
CA LEU A 186 16.83 0.70 -9.31
C LEU A 186 16.18 0.20 -10.61
N GLY A 187 16.75 0.53 -11.75
CA GLY A 187 16.28 0.14 -13.08
C GLY A 187 15.45 1.25 -13.74
N ASP A 188 14.31 1.57 -13.18
CA ASP A 188 13.39 2.62 -13.65
C ASP A 188 13.75 4.03 -13.12
N GLN A 189 14.47 4.08 -12.03
CA GLN A 189 14.90 5.32 -11.37
C GLN A 189 16.26 5.16 -10.70
N THR A 190 16.93 6.30 -10.46
CA THR A 190 18.13 6.37 -9.65
C THR A 190 17.82 7.09 -8.35
N ARG A 191 18.23 6.50 -7.22
CA ARG A 191 18.11 7.08 -5.89
C ARG A 191 19.47 7.64 -5.47
N LEU A 192 19.50 8.91 -5.07
CA LEU A 192 20.68 9.57 -4.56
C LEU A 192 20.54 9.81 -3.06
N HIS A 193 21.55 9.35 -2.33
CA HIS A 193 21.73 9.70 -0.93
C HIS A 193 22.69 10.90 -0.87
N LEU A 194 22.18 12.01 -0.38
CA LEU A 194 22.89 13.29 -0.36
C LEU A 194 23.19 13.71 1.07
N GLN A 195 24.23 14.51 1.24
CA GLN A 195 24.51 15.29 2.44
C GLN A 195 24.39 16.76 2.14
N PHE A 196 23.53 17.45 2.85
CA PHE A 196 23.28 18.88 2.75
C PHE A 196 23.42 19.52 4.15
N LYS A 197 24.38 20.42 4.32
CA LYS A 197 24.61 21.12 5.63
C LYS A 197 24.55 20.19 6.83
N ASN A 198 25.25 19.05 6.80
CA ASN A 198 25.27 17.99 7.82
C ASN A 198 23.96 17.17 8.00
N HIS A 199 22.98 17.33 7.12
CA HIS A 199 21.76 16.53 7.10
C HIS A 199 21.77 15.56 5.92
N ASP A 200 21.31 14.34 6.17
CA ASP A 200 21.14 13.34 5.12
C ASP A 200 19.81 13.54 4.41
N LEU A 201 19.84 13.52 3.08
CA LEU A 201 18.69 13.63 2.18
C LEU A 201 18.64 12.46 1.23
N ILE A 202 17.45 12.17 0.74
CA ILE A 202 17.24 11.22 -0.35
C ILE A 202 16.46 11.94 -1.45
N THR A 203 16.94 11.82 -2.70
CA THR A 203 16.18 12.22 -3.89
C THR A 203 16.09 11.07 -4.88
N VAL A 204 15.15 11.18 -5.80
CA VAL A 204 14.96 10.24 -6.91
C VAL A 204 15.03 11.01 -8.23
N THR A 205 15.77 10.45 -9.19
CA THR A 205 15.91 10.98 -10.54
C THR A 205 15.56 9.90 -11.55
N GLU A 206 15.33 10.27 -12.80
CA GLU A 206 15.17 9.30 -13.88
C GLU A 206 16.41 8.42 -14.02
N ALA A 207 16.23 7.18 -14.51
CA ALA A 207 17.29 6.16 -14.57
C ALA A 207 18.58 6.62 -15.29
N HIS A 208 18.46 7.52 -16.27
CA HIS A 208 19.54 7.97 -17.13
C HIS A 208 19.93 9.44 -16.93
N THR A 209 19.52 10.06 -15.83
CA THR A 209 19.93 11.44 -15.53
C THR A 209 21.44 11.47 -15.27
N PRO A 210 22.25 12.28 -16.01
CA PRO A 210 23.67 12.48 -15.71
C PRO A 210 23.82 13.06 -14.29
N LEU A 211 24.80 12.57 -13.55
CA LEU A 211 25.13 13.03 -12.19
C LEU A 211 26.21 14.12 -12.24
#